data_78bed167aff432f2f7c1f7329619ae71
#
_entry.id   78bed167aff432f2f7c1f7329619ae71
#
_cell.length_a   1.000
_cell.length_b   1.000
_cell.length_c   1.000
_cell.angle_alpha   90.00
_cell.angle_beta   90.00
_cell.angle_gamma   90.00
#
_symmetry.space_group_name_H-M   'P 1'
#
loop_
_entity.id
_entity.type
_entity.pdbx_description
1 polymer ?
#
loop_
_entity_poly.entity_id
_entity_poly.type
_entity_poly.pdbx_seq_one_letter_code
_entity_poly.pdbx_strand_id
1 'polypeptide(L)'
;MTAIIAIHARQILDSRGNPTVEVDVLLDDGSFGRAAVPSGASTGAHEAVEKRDGDKDRWFGKGVQAAVDAVNADIAEAVLGIDAEHQADVDQAMIELDGTANKSRLGANAILGVSLAVAKAASEARGLPLYRYVGGVAAHLLPVPMMNIINGGEHADNPIDFQEFMVMPVGADSLAEAVRCGSEIFHTLKKGLSAKGFSTSVGDEGGFAPALASTTDALDFIMQSVEAAGYRPGEDVMLALDCAATEFFKNGKYEMVGEGISLTPHEMADYLANLAKRYPILSIEDGMAEDDFEGWKALTDLCGDKVQIVGDDLFVTNPERLAMGIEKGLANSLLVKVNQIGTLTETLQAVSLAQRSGYTAVMSHRSGETEDATIADLAVATNCGQIKTGSLARSDRLAKYNQLIRIEEELGDTARYAGMSVLRR
;
A
#
# COMPACT_ATOMS: atom_id res chain seq x y z
N MET A 1 5.93 2.07 34.02
CA MET A 1 6.91 1.99 32.92
C MET A 1 6.48 0.83 32.08
N THR A 2 6.59 0.96 30.79
CA THR A 2 6.23 -0.07 29.79
C THR A 2 7.52 -0.54 29.10
N ALA A 3 8.50 -1.01 29.94
CA ALA A 3 9.79 -1.43 29.44
C ALA A 3 9.67 -2.72 28.62
N ILE A 4 10.36 -2.78 27.49
CA ILE A 4 10.47 -3.99 26.68
C ILE A 4 11.30 -5.02 27.45
N ILE A 5 10.73 -6.20 27.79
CA ILE A 5 11.40 -7.25 28.55
C ILE A 5 11.73 -8.50 27.73
N ALA A 6 11.03 -8.71 26.61
CA ALA A 6 11.34 -9.80 25.69
C ALA A 6 10.92 -9.47 24.26
N ILE A 7 11.73 -9.96 23.31
CA ILE A 7 11.44 -9.92 21.88
C ILE A 7 11.72 -11.31 21.30
N HIS A 8 10.83 -11.77 20.43
CA HIS A 8 11.01 -13.04 19.72
C HIS A 8 10.52 -12.93 18.29
N ALA A 9 11.38 -13.25 17.34
CA ALA A 9 11.03 -13.32 15.93
C ALA A 9 11.03 -14.77 15.42
N ARG A 10 10.21 -15.00 14.38
CA ARG A 10 10.11 -16.26 13.65
C ARG A 10 9.86 -16.02 12.16
N GLN A 11 10.15 -17.05 11.36
CA GLN A 11 9.65 -17.13 10.00
C GLN A 11 8.18 -17.60 10.00
N ILE A 12 7.35 -16.90 9.25
CA ILE A 12 6.00 -17.35 8.86
C ILE A 12 5.90 -17.31 7.33
N LEU A 13 4.75 -17.68 6.77
CA LEU A 13 4.50 -17.60 5.33
C LEU A 13 3.64 -16.39 4.99
N ASP A 14 4.01 -15.70 3.91
CA ASP A 14 3.17 -14.67 3.29
C ASP A 14 2.08 -15.29 2.39
N SER A 15 1.22 -14.46 1.83
CA SER A 15 0.09 -14.86 0.95
C SER A 15 0.53 -15.53 -0.35
N ARG A 16 1.80 -15.48 -0.70
CA ARG A 16 2.42 -16.16 -1.85
C ARG A 16 3.14 -17.45 -1.46
N GLY A 17 3.12 -17.82 -0.17
CA GLY A 17 3.84 -18.98 0.37
C GLY A 17 5.35 -18.77 0.51
N ASN A 18 5.84 -17.53 0.45
CA ASN A 18 7.22 -17.20 0.73
C ASN A 18 7.42 -16.88 2.21
N PRO A 19 8.62 -17.14 2.78
CA PRO A 19 8.92 -16.75 4.15
C PRO A 19 8.88 -15.24 4.34
N THR A 20 8.35 -14.81 5.49
CA THR A 20 8.46 -13.44 6.01
C THR A 20 8.67 -13.44 7.51
N VAL A 21 9.00 -12.26 8.08
CA VAL A 21 9.30 -12.09 9.50
C VAL A 21 8.03 -11.78 10.28
N GLU A 22 7.84 -12.46 11.41
CA GLU A 22 6.87 -12.09 12.45
C GLU A 22 7.61 -11.88 13.75
N VAL A 23 7.25 -10.82 14.50
CA VAL A 23 7.89 -10.43 15.77
C VAL A 23 6.84 -10.33 16.87
N ASP A 24 7.18 -10.90 18.03
CA ASP A 24 6.49 -10.74 19.30
C ASP A 24 7.29 -9.82 20.22
N VAL A 25 6.63 -8.91 20.90
CA VAL A 25 7.19 -8.05 21.94
C VAL A 25 6.36 -8.20 23.20
N LEU A 26 7.04 -8.35 24.36
CA LEU A 26 6.42 -8.42 25.69
C LEU A 26 6.96 -7.27 26.56
N LEU A 27 6.06 -6.59 27.26
CA LEU A 27 6.39 -5.51 28.18
C LEU A 27 6.35 -5.97 29.65
N ASP A 28 6.95 -5.20 30.55
CA ASP A 28 7.06 -5.51 31.98
C ASP A 28 5.73 -5.55 32.74
N ASP A 29 4.68 -4.93 32.18
CA ASP A 29 3.30 -4.99 32.71
C ASP A 29 2.50 -6.21 32.18
N GLY A 30 3.10 -7.02 31.27
CA GLY A 30 2.50 -8.18 30.64
C GLY A 30 1.82 -7.89 29.31
N SER A 31 1.79 -6.63 28.87
CA SER A 31 1.24 -6.25 27.56
C SER A 31 2.06 -6.83 26.43
N PHE A 32 1.38 -7.23 25.35
CA PHE A 32 1.94 -8.00 24.23
C PHE A 32 1.62 -7.37 22.89
N GLY A 33 2.60 -7.38 21.99
CA GLY A 33 2.40 -6.96 20.60
C GLY A 33 2.97 -7.95 19.61
N ARG A 34 2.23 -8.23 18.54
CA ARG A 34 2.67 -9.08 17.43
C ARG A 34 2.50 -8.35 16.11
N ALA A 35 3.53 -8.37 15.26
CA ALA A 35 3.47 -7.83 13.92
C ALA A 35 4.14 -8.76 12.91
N ALA A 36 3.51 -8.91 11.75
CA ALA A 36 4.06 -9.60 10.60
C ALA A 36 4.39 -8.60 9.49
N VAL A 37 5.51 -8.80 8.82
CA VAL A 37 6.04 -7.86 7.84
C VAL A 37 5.59 -8.25 6.42
N PRO A 38 5.03 -7.32 5.62
CA PRO A 38 4.71 -7.58 4.22
C PRO A 38 5.96 -7.58 3.33
N SER A 39 5.85 -8.15 2.13
CA SER A 39 6.95 -8.30 1.16
C SER A 39 6.50 -7.93 -0.26
N GLY A 40 7.27 -7.15 -1.00
CA GLY A 40 6.99 -6.79 -2.39
C GLY A 40 7.28 -7.92 -3.39
N ALA A 41 6.64 -7.89 -4.57
CA ALA A 41 7.03 -8.67 -5.75
C ALA A 41 8.00 -7.84 -6.61
N SER A 42 7.57 -6.66 -7.05
CA SER A 42 8.42 -5.60 -7.57
C SER A 42 8.91 -4.74 -6.41
N THR A 43 10.13 -4.23 -6.50
CA THR A 43 10.71 -3.33 -5.49
C THR A 43 11.37 -2.17 -6.18
N GLY A 44 11.01 -0.94 -5.80
CA GLY A 44 11.68 0.27 -6.27
C GLY A 44 13.17 0.26 -5.93
N ALA A 45 14.01 0.76 -6.80
CA ALA A 45 15.48 0.73 -6.64
C ALA A 45 15.96 1.44 -5.36
N HIS A 46 15.13 2.30 -4.80
CA HIS A 46 15.46 3.15 -3.64
C HIS A 46 14.81 2.69 -2.32
N GLU A 47 14.13 1.53 -2.32
CA GLU A 47 13.55 0.96 -1.09
C GLU A 47 14.63 0.55 -0.07
N ALA A 48 14.27 0.59 1.21
CA ALA A 48 15.06 -0.07 2.25
C ALA A 48 15.14 -1.58 2.00
N VAL A 49 16.29 -2.17 2.32
CA VAL A 49 16.61 -3.56 1.93
C VAL A 49 15.82 -4.57 2.74
N GLU A 50 15.01 -5.37 2.08
CA GLU A 50 14.47 -6.60 2.66
C GLU A 50 15.57 -7.67 2.73
N LYS A 51 15.93 -8.10 3.94
CA LYS A 51 16.98 -9.10 4.16
C LYS A 51 16.47 -10.48 3.77
N ARG A 52 17.09 -11.08 2.76
CA ARG A 52 16.89 -12.46 2.31
C ARG A 52 18.17 -13.26 2.47
N ASP A 53 18.04 -14.56 2.80
CA ASP A 53 19.19 -15.43 3.07
C ASP A 53 20.01 -15.74 1.82
N GLY A 54 19.39 -15.76 0.64
CA GLY A 54 20.05 -16.07 -0.63
C GLY A 54 20.44 -17.55 -0.81
N ASP A 55 20.19 -18.40 0.18
CA ASP A 55 20.47 -19.84 0.13
C ASP A 55 19.45 -20.55 -0.79
N LYS A 56 19.89 -20.92 -1.98
CA LYS A 56 19.01 -21.54 -3.00
C LYS A 56 18.53 -22.93 -2.62
N ASP A 57 19.20 -23.62 -1.71
CA ASP A 57 18.83 -24.96 -1.24
C ASP A 57 17.68 -24.90 -0.22
N ARG A 58 17.43 -23.70 0.34
CA ARG A 58 16.33 -23.44 1.28
C ARG A 58 15.47 -22.28 0.77
N TRP A 59 14.16 -22.51 0.65
CA TRP A 59 13.19 -21.50 0.20
C TRP A 59 13.58 -20.85 -1.14
N PHE A 60 14.35 -21.52 -1.98
CA PHE A 60 14.84 -20.99 -3.25
C PHE A 60 15.58 -19.64 -3.13
N GLY A 61 16.24 -19.40 -2.00
CA GLY A 61 16.94 -18.15 -1.68
C GLY A 61 16.08 -17.09 -0.97
N LYS A 62 14.78 -17.35 -0.79
CA LYS A 62 13.83 -16.38 -0.21
C LYS A 62 13.68 -16.47 1.31
N GLY A 63 14.48 -17.31 1.99
CA GLY A 63 14.49 -17.41 3.45
C GLY A 63 14.76 -16.06 4.12
N VAL A 64 14.30 -15.88 5.36
CA VAL A 64 14.52 -14.67 6.17
C VAL A 64 15.15 -14.99 7.53
N GLN A 65 15.87 -16.13 7.62
CA GLN A 65 16.46 -16.56 8.88
C GLN A 65 17.47 -15.55 9.41
N ALA A 66 18.29 -14.95 8.53
CA ALA A 66 19.25 -13.91 8.92
C ALA A 66 18.58 -12.69 9.55
N ALA A 67 17.39 -12.29 9.06
CA ALA A 67 16.60 -11.22 9.65
C ALA A 67 16.01 -11.65 11.01
N VAL A 68 15.51 -12.87 11.13
CA VAL A 68 15.02 -13.45 12.39
C VAL A 68 16.13 -13.51 13.43
N ASP A 69 17.33 -13.96 13.06
CA ASP A 69 18.48 -14.04 13.95
C ASP A 69 18.92 -12.64 14.42
N ALA A 70 18.90 -11.65 13.52
CA ALA A 70 19.21 -10.26 13.87
C ALA A 70 18.23 -9.69 14.90
N VAL A 71 16.92 -10.00 14.78
CA VAL A 71 15.91 -9.59 15.78
C VAL A 71 16.17 -10.27 17.12
N ASN A 72 16.42 -11.61 17.12
CA ASN A 72 16.54 -12.39 18.34
C ASN A 72 17.89 -12.18 19.07
N ALA A 73 18.85 -11.50 18.45
CA ALA A 73 20.16 -11.18 19.01
C ALA A 73 20.40 -9.67 19.08
N ASP A 74 20.98 -9.09 18.01
CA ASP A 74 21.49 -7.71 17.99
C ASP A 74 20.40 -6.67 18.31
N ILE A 75 19.21 -6.79 17.68
CA ILE A 75 18.12 -5.83 17.88
C ILE A 75 17.54 -5.99 19.30
N ALA A 76 17.32 -7.23 19.74
CA ALA A 76 16.82 -7.47 21.11
C ALA A 76 17.75 -6.85 22.16
N GLU A 77 19.07 -7.05 22.04
CA GLU A 77 20.05 -6.46 22.98
C GLU A 77 19.98 -4.93 22.98
N ALA A 78 19.77 -4.30 21.82
CA ALA A 78 19.75 -2.84 21.69
C ALA A 78 18.48 -2.19 22.25
N VAL A 79 17.33 -2.88 22.23
CA VAL A 79 16.04 -2.27 22.60
C VAL A 79 15.45 -2.76 23.92
N LEU A 80 15.98 -3.87 24.49
CA LEU A 80 15.55 -4.33 25.82
C LEU A 80 15.76 -3.25 26.87
N GLY A 81 14.72 -3.01 27.70
CA GLY A 81 14.71 -1.98 28.75
C GLY A 81 14.28 -0.60 28.29
N ILE A 82 14.18 -0.33 26.97
CA ILE A 82 13.58 0.92 26.48
C ILE A 82 12.09 0.91 26.79
N ASP A 83 11.53 2.07 27.13
CA ASP A 83 10.10 2.25 27.30
C ASP A 83 9.40 2.21 25.93
N ALA A 84 8.49 1.25 25.73
CA ALA A 84 7.77 1.04 24.49
C ALA A 84 6.94 2.25 24.02
N GLU A 85 6.58 3.16 24.92
CA GLU A 85 5.86 4.39 24.57
C GLU A 85 6.76 5.42 23.88
N HIS A 86 8.07 5.28 24.00
CA HIS A 86 9.04 6.11 23.30
C HIS A 86 9.39 5.51 21.93
N GLN A 87 8.38 5.32 21.07
CA GLN A 87 8.51 4.70 19.75
C GLN A 87 9.71 5.25 18.94
N ALA A 88 9.90 6.57 18.96
CA ALA A 88 11.00 7.20 18.23
C ALA A 88 12.37 6.77 18.74
N ASP A 89 12.53 6.56 20.05
CA ASP A 89 13.80 6.13 20.64
C ASP A 89 14.08 4.66 20.29
N VAL A 90 13.04 3.80 20.27
CA VAL A 90 13.16 2.40 19.85
C VAL A 90 13.57 2.33 18.38
N ASP A 91 12.88 3.05 17.49
CA ASP A 91 13.16 3.07 16.06
C ASP A 91 14.58 3.64 15.79
N GLN A 92 14.95 4.72 16.47
CA GLN A 92 16.26 5.33 16.34
C GLN A 92 17.39 4.38 16.79
N ALA A 93 17.21 3.67 17.91
CA ALA A 93 18.19 2.68 18.37
C ALA A 93 18.45 1.60 17.32
N MET A 94 17.41 1.14 16.62
CA MET A 94 17.54 0.14 15.56
C MET A 94 18.20 0.72 14.29
N ILE A 95 17.89 1.96 13.92
CA ILE A 95 18.50 2.66 12.79
C ILE A 95 20.01 2.87 13.03
N GLU A 96 20.38 3.34 14.22
CA GLU A 96 21.78 3.53 14.60
C GLU A 96 22.55 2.20 14.69
N LEU A 97 21.89 1.16 15.19
CA LEU A 97 22.44 -0.19 15.21
C LEU A 97 22.70 -0.70 13.79
N ASP A 98 21.79 -0.50 12.83
CA ASP A 98 22.01 -0.86 11.44
C ASP A 98 23.17 -0.08 10.82
N GLY A 99 23.19 1.24 10.99
CA GLY A 99 24.24 2.14 10.56
C GLY A 99 24.40 2.29 9.05
N THR A 100 23.47 1.77 8.23
CA THR A 100 23.46 1.92 6.77
C THR A 100 22.27 2.78 6.33
N ALA A 101 22.40 3.50 5.22
CA ALA A 101 21.37 4.41 4.73
C ALA A 101 20.06 3.71 4.35
N ASN A 102 20.13 2.43 3.93
CA ASN A 102 19.00 1.65 3.43
C ASN A 102 18.70 0.39 4.26
N LYS A 103 19.15 0.34 5.52
CA LYS A 103 18.93 -0.78 6.45
C LYS A 103 19.45 -2.13 5.94
N SER A 104 20.52 -2.14 5.14
CA SER A 104 21.04 -3.35 4.49
C SER A 104 21.79 -4.31 5.44
N ARG A 105 22.24 -3.87 6.61
CA ARG A 105 22.94 -4.72 7.56
C ARG A 105 22.00 -5.67 8.30
N LEU A 106 20.96 -5.15 8.93
CA LEU A 106 19.98 -5.92 9.69
C LEU A 106 18.78 -6.36 8.84
N GLY A 107 18.37 -5.51 7.91
CA GLY A 107 17.20 -5.65 7.07
C GLY A 107 16.01 -4.80 7.53
N ALA A 108 15.36 -4.11 6.59
CA ALA A 108 14.16 -3.34 6.87
C ALA A 108 13.03 -4.22 7.44
N ASN A 109 12.94 -5.47 7.01
CA ASN A 109 11.97 -6.44 7.51
C ASN A 109 12.20 -6.81 9.00
N ALA A 110 13.45 -6.95 9.44
CA ALA A 110 13.77 -7.18 10.85
C ALA A 110 13.39 -5.95 11.71
N ILE A 111 13.81 -4.77 11.28
CA ILE A 111 13.58 -3.50 11.98
C ILE A 111 12.08 -3.19 12.06
N LEU A 112 11.35 -3.28 10.94
CA LEU A 112 9.92 -3.00 10.89
C LEU A 112 9.11 -3.95 11.77
N GLY A 113 9.44 -5.25 11.77
CA GLY A 113 8.75 -6.21 12.62
C GLY A 113 8.77 -5.81 14.09
N VAL A 114 9.93 -5.38 14.59
CA VAL A 114 10.07 -4.87 15.97
C VAL A 114 9.34 -3.56 16.16
N SER A 115 9.52 -2.60 15.27
CA SER A 115 8.88 -1.27 15.33
C SER A 115 7.35 -1.37 15.47
N LEU A 116 6.70 -2.19 14.62
CA LEU A 116 5.25 -2.36 14.67
C LEU A 116 4.78 -3.19 15.88
N ALA A 117 5.54 -4.22 16.28
CA ALA A 117 5.18 -5.02 17.45
C ALA A 117 5.28 -4.20 18.74
N VAL A 118 6.29 -3.31 18.86
CA VAL A 118 6.41 -2.37 19.99
C VAL A 118 5.22 -1.42 20.05
N ALA A 119 4.81 -0.82 18.93
CA ALA A 119 3.63 0.06 18.89
C ALA A 119 2.36 -0.66 19.33
N LYS A 120 2.17 -1.92 18.92
CA LYS A 120 1.03 -2.75 19.35
C LYS A 120 1.08 -3.08 20.85
N ALA A 121 2.24 -3.45 21.38
CA ALA A 121 2.40 -3.72 22.81
C ALA A 121 2.14 -2.46 23.65
N ALA A 122 2.64 -1.31 23.22
CA ALA A 122 2.39 -0.03 23.89
C ALA A 122 0.91 0.38 23.83
N SER A 123 0.23 0.13 22.70
CA SER A 123 -1.21 0.38 22.60
C SER A 123 -2.03 -0.50 23.54
N GLU A 124 -1.67 -1.78 23.69
CA GLU A 124 -2.28 -2.69 24.68
C GLU A 124 -2.04 -2.22 26.11
N ALA A 125 -0.81 -1.82 26.45
CA ALA A 125 -0.46 -1.29 27.77
C ALA A 125 -1.30 -0.05 28.14
N ARG A 126 -1.70 0.74 27.17
CA ARG A 126 -2.58 1.90 27.37
C ARG A 126 -4.07 1.57 27.29
N GLY A 127 -4.45 0.33 26.98
CA GLY A 127 -5.83 -0.07 26.78
C GLY A 127 -6.51 0.67 25.64
N LEU A 128 -5.74 1.05 24.62
CA LEU A 128 -6.21 1.77 23.42
C LEU A 128 -6.06 0.89 22.19
N PRO A 129 -7.01 0.93 21.25
CA PRO A 129 -6.78 0.33 19.93
C PRO A 129 -5.65 1.07 19.21
N LEU A 130 -4.93 0.35 18.32
CA LEU A 130 -3.71 0.88 17.69
C LEU A 130 -3.95 2.20 16.95
N TYR A 131 -5.06 2.31 16.18
CA TYR A 131 -5.37 3.55 15.47
C TYR A 131 -5.51 4.75 16.41
N ARG A 132 -6.06 4.55 17.59
CA ARG A 132 -6.24 5.61 18.60
C ARG A 132 -4.94 5.93 19.32
N TYR A 133 -4.13 4.91 19.62
CA TYR A 133 -2.82 5.09 20.24
C TYR A 133 -1.88 5.92 19.34
N VAL A 134 -1.80 5.59 18.04
CA VAL A 134 -0.92 6.28 17.08
C VAL A 134 -1.50 7.63 16.66
N GLY A 135 -2.80 7.72 16.37
CA GLY A 135 -3.44 8.90 15.78
C GLY A 135 -4.06 9.87 16.79
N GLY A 136 -4.13 9.46 18.06
CA GLY A 136 -4.71 10.28 19.12
C GLY A 136 -6.21 10.54 18.95
N VAL A 137 -6.69 11.61 19.57
CA VAL A 137 -8.13 11.95 19.61
C VAL A 137 -8.72 12.33 18.25
N ALA A 138 -7.91 12.68 17.29
CA ALA A 138 -8.33 13.08 15.93
C ALA A 138 -8.49 11.91 14.97
N ALA A 139 -8.10 10.68 15.34
CA ALA A 139 -8.20 9.48 14.50
C ALA A 139 -9.65 8.99 14.37
N HIS A 140 -10.35 9.44 13.34
CA HIS A 140 -11.78 9.09 13.11
C HIS A 140 -12.18 9.12 11.62
N LEU A 141 -11.24 9.36 10.70
CA LEU A 141 -11.50 9.36 9.27
C LEU A 141 -11.28 7.96 8.69
N LEU A 142 -12.39 7.33 8.26
CA LEU A 142 -12.37 6.05 7.55
C LEU A 142 -11.93 6.26 6.10
N PRO A 143 -10.94 5.50 5.61
CA PRO A 143 -10.39 5.70 4.27
C PRO A 143 -11.33 5.19 3.18
N VAL A 144 -11.33 5.85 2.01
CA VAL A 144 -11.88 5.29 0.78
C VAL A 144 -11.00 4.12 0.34
N PRO A 145 -11.56 2.91 0.18
CA PRO A 145 -10.81 1.79 -0.34
C PRO A 145 -10.60 1.91 -1.85
N MET A 146 -9.36 1.71 -2.29
CA MET A 146 -8.96 1.55 -3.69
C MET A 146 -8.83 0.05 -3.95
N MET A 147 -9.90 -0.54 -4.51
CA MET A 147 -10.06 -1.99 -4.61
C MET A 147 -9.61 -2.49 -5.97
N ASN A 148 -8.48 -3.18 -6.04
CA ASN A 148 -7.94 -3.76 -7.27
C ASN A 148 -8.83 -4.92 -7.77
N ILE A 149 -9.59 -4.73 -8.86
CA ILE A 149 -10.54 -5.74 -9.38
C ILE A 149 -10.10 -6.39 -10.69
N ILE A 150 -9.19 -5.78 -11.47
CA ILE A 150 -8.54 -6.37 -12.64
C ILE A 150 -7.03 -6.17 -12.52
N ASN A 151 -6.27 -7.24 -12.74
CA ASN A 151 -4.81 -7.28 -12.73
C ASN A 151 -4.26 -7.44 -14.14
N GLY A 152 -3.12 -6.78 -14.39
CA GLY A 152 -2.26 -6.96 -15.56
C GLY A 152 -0.80 -6.83 -15.15
N GLY A 153 0.08 -6.47 -16.09
CA GLY A 153 1.52 -6.30 -15.84
C GLY A 153 2.15 -7.46 -15.09
N GLU A 154 2.98 -7.16 -14.10
CA GLU A 154 3.66 -8.18 -13.27
C GLU A 154 2.71 -8.95 -12.33
N HIS A 155 1.46 -8.48 -12.15
CA HIS A 155 0.46 -9.14 -11.30
C HIS A 155 -0.38 -10.21 -12.03
N ALA A 156 -0.24 -10.36 -13.36
CA ALA A 156 -1.01 -11.31 -14.14
C ALA A 156 -0.31 -11.76 -15.42
N ASP A 157 -0.39 -13.04 -15.75
CA ASP A 157 0.06 -13.58 -17.04
C ASP A 157 -1.01 -13.34 -18.11
N ASN A 158 -1.12 -12.08 -18.56
CA ASN A 158 -2.05 -11.62 -19.59
C ASN A 158 -1.45 -10.46 -20.40
N PRO A 159 -2.07 -10.03 -21.53
CA PRO A 159 -1.50 -8.99 -22.40
C PRO A 159 -1.73 -7.54 -21.90
N ILE A 160 -2.29 -7.31 -20.72
CA ILE A 160 -2.54 -5.96 -20.20
C ILE A 160 -1.23 -5.39 -19.64
N ASP A 161 -0.78 -4.23 -20.15
CA ASP A 161 0.48 -3.63 -19.72
C ASP A 161 0.39 -2.99 -18.31
N PHE A 162 -0.75 -2.36 -17.96
CA PHE A 162 -0.94 -1.75 -16.65
C PHE A 162 -1.22 -2.80 -15.56
N GLN A 163 -0.66 -2.56 -14.38
CA GLN A 163 -0.62 -3.54 -13.30
C GLN A 163 -1.96 -3.70 -12.58
N GLU A 164 -2.67 -2.59 -12.29
CA GLU A 164 -3.90 -2.63 -11.50
C GLU A 164 -4.97 -1.66 -11.99
N PHE A 165 -6.21 -2.15 -11.98
CA PHE A 165 -7.41 -1.38 -12.23
C PHE A 165 -8.32 -1.45 -11.01
N MET A 166 -8.54 -0.31 -10.38
CA MET A 166 -9.21 -0.23 -9.09
C MET A 166 -10.54 0.52 -9.19
N VAL A 167 -11.49 0.13 -8.33
CA VAL A 167 -12.71 0.89 -8.06
C VAL A 167 -12.60 1.59 -6.71
N MET A 168 -13.15 2.82 -6.63
CA MET A 168 -13.17 3.67 -5.45
C MET A 168 -14.62 4.06 -5.15
N PRO A 169 -15.30 3.45 -4.17
CA PRO A 169 -16.70 3.75 -3.82
C PRO A 169 -16.84 5.07 -3.04
N VAL A 170 -16.58 6.20 -3.69
CA VAL A 170 -16.54 7.54 -3.09
C VAL A 170 -17.91 8.10 -2.71
N GLY A 171 -18.98 7.57 -3.30
CA GLY A 171 -20.36 7.98 -3.03
C GLY A 171 -21.04 7.21 -1.90
N ALA A 172 -20.33 6.28 -1.23
CA ALA A 172 -20.88 5.53 -0.10
C ALA A 172 -21.03 6.43 1.14
N ASP A 173 -22.03 6.11 1.97
CA ASP A 173 -22.29 6.85 3.21
C ASP A 173 -21.42 6.39 4.39
N SER A 174 -20.82 5.20 4.28
CA SER A 174 -19.98 4.58 5.31
C SER A 174 -18.94 3.65 4.67
N LEU A 175 -17.93 3.25 5.45
CA LEU A 175 -16.95 2.26 5.00
C LEU A 175 -17.60 0.89 4.73
N ALA A 176 -18.50 0.45 5.59
CA ALA A 176 -19.21 -0.82 5.42
C ALA A 176 -20.01 -0.83 4.09
N GLU A 177 -20.68 0.28 3.74
CA GLU A 177 -21.35 0.43 2.46
C GLU A 177 -20.39 0.50 1.27
N ALA A 178 -19.22 1.11 1.43
CA ALA A 178 -18.16 1.10 0.42
C ALA A 178 -17.65 -0.33 0.15
N VAL A 179 -17.43 -1.12 1.19
CA VAL A 179 -17.03 -2.53 1.06
C VAL A 179 -18.13 -3.36 0.41
N ARG A 180 -19.41 -3.13 0.75
CA ARG A 180 -20.56 -3.77 0.09
C ARG A 180 -20.59 -3.43 -1.41
N CYS A 181 -20.49 -2.16 -1.75
CA CYS A 181 -20.45 -1.69 -3.13
C CYS A 181 -19.35 -2.38 -3.94
N GLY A 182 -18.11 -2.38 -3.41
CA GLY A 182 -16.98 -3.07 -4.04
C GLY A 182 -17.25 -4.56 -4.24
N SER A 183 -17.83 -5.25 -3.25
CA SER A 183 -18.16 -6.67 -3.34
C SER A 183 -19.22 -6.96 -4.41
N GLU A 184 -20.25 -6.14 -4.51
CA GLU A 184 -21.30 -6.28 -5.53
C GLU A 184 -20.75 -6.04 -6.95
N ILE A 185 -19.85 -5.06 -7.12
CA ILE A 185 -19.15 -4.81 -8.39
C ILE A 185 -18.25 -6.00 -8.74
N PHE A 186 -17.44 -6.49 -7.78
CA PHE A 186 -16.55 -7.63 -7.96
C PHE A 186 -17.30 -8.86 -8.44
N HIS A 187 -18.43 -9.22 -7.81
CA HIS A 187 -19.23 -10.37 -8.22
C HIS A 187 -19.96 -10.16 -9.55
N THR A 188 -20.33 -8.93 -9.88
CA THR A 188 -20.93 -8.56 -11.16
C THR A 188 -19.90 -8.66 -12.29
N LEU A 189 -18.69 -8.15 -12.07
CA LEU A 189 -17.56 -8.30 -12.99
C LEU A 189 -17.24 -9.79 -13.24
N LYS A 190 -17.20 -10.62 -12.19
CA LYS A 190 -17.01 -12.06 -12.32
C LYS A 190 -18.02 -12.70 -13.27
N LYS A 191 -19.31 -12.36 -13.12
CA LYS A 191 -20.38 -12.87 -13.98
C LYS A 191 -20.18 -12.40 -15.43
N GLY A 192 -19.86 -11.11 -15.64
CA GLY A 192 -19.61 -10.51 -16.96
C GLY A 192 -18.45 -11.17 -17.71
N LEU A 193 -17.31 -11.36 -17.02
CA LEU A 193 -16.14 -12.04 -17.57
C LEU A 193 -16.46 -13.51 -17.93
N SER A 194 -17.08 -14.24 -17.01
CA SER A 194 -17.48 -15.65 -17.26
C SER A 194 -18.44 -15.78 -18.44
N ALA A 195 -19.41 -14.89 -18.58
CA ALA A 195 -20.38 -14.90 -19.68
C ALA A 195 -19.73 -14.71 -21.05
N LYS A 196 -18.59 -14.03 -21.12
CA LYS A 196 -17.79 -13.84 -22.34
C LYS A 196 -16.67 -14.87 -22.51
N GLY A 197 -16.56 -15.85 -21.59
CA GLY A 197 -15.57 -16.93 -21.66
C GLY A 197 -14.17 -16.55 -21.15
N PHE A 198 -14.02 -15.40 -20.48
CA PHE A 198 -12.75 -15.01 -19.85
C PHE A 198 -12.51 -15.74 -18.52
N SER A 199 -11.23 -15.86 -18.15
CA SER A 199 -10.84 -16.39 -16.85
C SER A 199 -11.36 -15.51 -15.71
N THR A 200 -11.83 -16.16 -14.64
CA THR A 200 -12.18 -15.54 -13.37
C THR A 200 -11.27 -16.03 -12.24
N SER A 201 -10.08 -16.53 -12.58
CA SER A 201 -9.01 -16.78 -11.63
C SER A 201 -8.51 -15.45 -11.08
N VAL A 202 -8.14 -15.44 -9.80
CA VAL A 202 -7.64 -14.24 -9.13
C VAL A 202 -6.13 -14.25 -9.04
N GLY A 203 -5.52 -13.08 -9.18
CA GLY A 203 -4.09 -12.85 -8.97
C GLY A 203 -3.71 -12.73 -7.48
N ASP A 204 -2.47 -12.34 -7.23
CA ASP A 204 -1.89 -12.25 -5.89
C ASP A 204 -2.62 -11.28 -4.96
N GLU A 205 -3.26 -10.26 -5.52
CA GLU A 205 -4.00 -9.24 -4.76
C GLU A 205 -5.52 -9.44 -4.78
N GLY A 206 -5.98 -10.58 -5.32
CA GLY A 206 -7.39 -10.98 -5.31
C GLY A 206 -8.24 -10.42 -6.46
N GLY A 207 -7.71 -9.55 -7.33
CA GLY A 207 -8.34 -9.10 -8.57
C GLY A 207 -8.34 -10.18 -9.64
N PHE A 208 -9.25 -10.11 -10.64
CA PHE A 208 -9.29 -11.03 -11.75
C PHE A 208 -8.14 -10.77 -12.72
N ALA A 209 -7.68 -11.81 -13.40
CA ALA A 209 -6.60 -11.74 -14.39
C ALA A 209 -7.11 -12.24 -15.78
N PRO A 210 -8.08 -11.55 -16.42
CA PRO A 210 -8.58 -11.94 -17.73
C PRO A 210 -7.60 -11.56 -18.84
N ALA A 211 -7.55 -12.34 -19.92
CA ALA A 211 -6.78 -12.00 -21.11
C ALA A 211 -7.56 -10.98 -21.99
N LEU A 212 -7.65 -9.73 -21.52
CA LEU A 212 -8.22 -8.61 -22.26
C LEU A 212 -7.15 -8.02 -23.20
N ALA A 213 -7.59 -7.42 -24.31
CA ALA A 213 -6.67 -7.00 -25.37
C ALA A 213 -6.02 -5.63 -25.10
N SER A 214 -6.59 -4.80 -24.22
CA SER A 214 -6.12 -3.44 -23.99
C SER A 214 -6.54 -2.89 -22.63
N THR A 215 -5.87 -1.81 -22.20
CA THR A 215 -6.25 -0.98 -21.05
C THR A 215 -7.71 -0.48 -21.17
N THR A 216 -8.12 -0.06 -22.37
CA THR A 216 -9.50 0.42 -22.58
C THR A 216 -10.53 -0.69 -22.48
N ASP A 217 -10.21 -1.92 -22.90
CA ASP A 217 -11.12 -3.06 -22.71
C ASP A 217 -11.32 -3.35 -21.24
N ALA A 218 -10.27 -3.28 -20.43
CA ALA A 218 -10.38 -3.46 -18.97
C ALA A 218 -11.25 -2.38 -18.33
N LEU A 219 -11.04 -1.11 -18.67
CA LEU A 219 -11.83 0.00 -18.17
C LEU A 219 -13.30 -0.11 -18.60
N ASP A 220 -13.57 -0.46 -19.85
CA ASP A 220 -14.95 -0.63 -20.37
C ASP A 220 -15.68 -1.78 -19.63
N PHE A 221 -15.00 -2.90 -19.34
CA PHE A 221 -15.56 -3.99 -18.53
C PHE A 221 -15.90 -3.57 -17.10
N ILE A 222 -15.03 -2.77 -16.49
CA ILE A 222 -15.26 -2.24 -15.15
C ILE A 222 -16.45 -1.30 -15.15
N MET A 223 -16.51 -0.34 -16.08
CA MET A 223 -17.63 0.60 -16.22
C MET A 223 -18.96 -0.12 -16.38
N GLN A 224 -19.04 -1.10 -17.28
CA GLN A 224 -20.25 -1.94 -17.48
C GLN A 224 -20.61 -2.70 -16.20
N SER A 225 -19.62 -3.18 -15.44
CA SER A 225 -19.85 -3.92 -14.20
C SER A 225 -20.37 -3.03 -13.06
N VAL A 226 -19.87 -1.78 -12.97
CA VAL A 226 -20.36 -0.77 -12.02
C VAL A 226 -21.83 -0.46 -12.32
N GLU A 227 -22.17 -0.17 -13.58
CA GLU A 227 -23.57 0.11 -13.99
C GLU A 227 -24.48 -1.11 -13.76
N ALA A 228 -24.05 -2.31 -14.14
CA ALA A 228 -24.83 -3.55 -13.96
C ALA A 228 -25.00 -3.94 -12.48
N ALA A 229 -24.12 -3.49 -11.59
CA ALA A 229 -24.26 -3.61 -10.13
C ALA A 229 -25.23 -2.56 -9.54
N GLY A 230 -25.68 -1.60 -10.35
CA GLY A 230 -26.65 -0.57 -9.93
C GLY A 230 -26.03 0.72 -9.42
N TYR A 231 -24.73 0.92 -9.65
CA TYR A 231 -24.00 2.14 -9.25
C TYR A 231 -23.72 3.04 -10.45
N ARG A 232 -23.49 4.33 -10.19
CA ARG A 232 -23.24 5.36 -11.21
C ARG A 232 -21.74 5.63 -11.31
N PRO A 233 -21.08 5.24 -12.43
CA PRO A 233 -19.68 5.61 -12.64
C PRO A 233 -19.49 7.12 -12.66
N GLY A 234 -18.46 7.62 -11.98
CA GLY A 234 -18.17 9.04 -11.88
C GLY A 234 -18.95 9.81 -10.80
N GLU A 235 -19.94 9.16 -10.16
CA GLU A 235 -20.69 9.72 -9.02
C GLU A 235 -20.54 8.85 -7.78
N ASP A 236 -21.02 7.60 -7.83
CA ASP A 236 -20.95 6.66 -6.72
C ASP A 236 -19.59 5.97 -6.65
N VAL A 237 -19.00 5.69 -7.83
CA VAL A 237 -17.75 4.96 -7.98
C VAL A 237 -16.84 5.68 -8.97
N MET A 238 -15.62 6.01 -8.50
CA MET A 238 -14.53 6.46 -9.34
C MET A 238 -13.58 5.30 -9.63
N LEU A 239 -12.68 5.50 -10.60
CA LEU A 239 -11.65 4.52 -10.97
C LEU A 239 -10.27 5.00 -10.52
N ALA A 240 -9.36 4.06 -10.29
CA ALA A 240 -7.95 4.33 -10.12
C ALA A 240 -7.11 3.33 -10.91
N LEU A 241 -5.93 3.76 -11.30
CA LEU A 241 -4.95 2.95 -12.02
C LEU A 241 -3.66 2.88 -11.22
N ASP A 242 -3.00 1.73 -11.26
CA ASP A 242 -1.57 1.60 -11.03
C ASP A 242 -0.92 1.12 -12.32
N CYS A 243 -0.11 1.98 -12.91
CA CYS A 243 0.53 1.68 -14.19
C CYS A 243 1.80 0.86 -14.01
N ALA A 244 2.51 1.00 -12.88
CA ALA A 244 3.84 0.44 -12.63
C ALA A 244 4.78 0.69 -13.84
N ALA A 245 4.83 1.93 -14.31
CA ALA A 245 5.39 2.26 -15.63
C ALA A 245 6.91 2.04 -15.73
N THR A 246 7.61 1.88 -14.61
CA THR A 246 9.03 1.49 -14.58
C THR A 246 9.26 0.15 -15.26
N GLU A 247 8.33 -0.80 -15.16
CA GLU A 247 8.46 -2.16 -15.68
C GLU A 247 8.53 -2.22 -17.21
N PHE A 248 7.88 -1.28 -17.90
CA PHE A 248 7.90 -1.19 -19.37
C PHE A 248 8.64 0.05 -19.91
N PHE A 249 9.38 0.77 -19.07
CA PHE A 249 10.24 1.88 -19.51
C PHE A 249 11.61 1.36 -19.96
N LYS A 250 11.89 1.46 -21.27
CA LYS A 250 13.12 0.95 -21.86
C LYS A 250 13.69 1.94 -22.88
N ASN A 251 14.99 2.21 -22.80
CA ASN A 251 15.70 3.08 -23.75
C ASN A 251 15.04 4.48 -23.91
N GLY A 252 14.50 5.04 -22.84
CA GLY A 252 13.85 6.36 -22.85
C GLY A 252 12.42 6.37 -23.43
N LYS A 253 11.78 5.21 -23.54
CA LYS A 253 10.40 5.05 -24.03
C LYS A 253 9.61 4.06 -23.19
N TYR A 254 8.31 4.23 -23.17
CA TYR A 254 7.34 3.32 -22.59
C TYR A 254 6.87 2.32 -23.64
N GLU A 255 7.33 1.08 -23.53
CA GLU A 255 7.07 -0.01 -24.49
C GLU A 255 5.87 -0.82 -24.01
N MET A 256 4.66 -0.41 -24.36
CA MET A 256 3.41 -1.12 -24.03
C MET A 256 3.21 -2.25 -25.05
N VAL A 257 3.80 -3.41 -24.74
CA VAL A 257 3.88 -4.55 -25.67
C VAL A 257 2.49 -5.14 -25.95
N GLY A 258 1.64 -5.20 -24.94
CA GLY A 258 0.28 -5.73 -25.06
C GLY A 258 -0.60 -4.88 -25.99
N GLU A 259 -0.43 -3.57 -25.97
CA GLU A 259 -1.11 -2.65 -26.88
C GLU A 259 -0.36 -2.41 -28.20
N GLY A 260 0.90 -2.84 -28.31
CA GLY A 260 1.72 -2.68 -29.50
C GLY A 260 2.13 -1.24 -29.78
N ILE A 261 2.27 -0.40 -28.75
CA ILE A 261 2.64 1.01 -28.84
C ILE A 261 3.92 1.32 -28.07
N SER A 262 4.67 2.31 -28.54
CA SER A 262 5.91 2.80 -27.92
C SER A 262 5.82 4.33 -27.80
N LEU A 263 5.86 4.84 -26.58
CA LEU A 263 5.59 6.23 -26.26
C LEU A 263 6.81 6.90 -25.63
N THR A 264 7.08 8.14 -26.02
CA THR A 264 8.01 9.02 -25.29
C THR A 264 7.38 9.46 -23.96
N PRO A 265 8.15 10.03 -22.99
CA PRO A 265 7.60 10.54 -21.73
C PRO A 265 6.40 11.48 -21.89
N HIS A 266 6.48 12.42 -22.80
CA HIS A 266 5.37 13.35 -23.07
C HIS A 266 4.15 12.67 -23.71
N GLU A 267 4.36 11.73 -24.64
CA GLU A 267 3.25 10.96 -25.24
C GLU A 267 2.59 10.04 -24.22
N MET A 268 3.33 9.48 -23.26
CA MET A 268 2.76 8.71 -22.15
C MET A 268 1.93 9.59 -21.21
N ALA A 269 2.42 10.79 -20.89
CA ALA A 269 1.65 11.76 -20.11
C ALA A 269 0.33 12.16 -20.82
N ASP A 270 0.39 12.42 -22.12
CA ASP A 270 -0.80 12.69 -22.93
C ASP A 270 -1.76 11.50 -23.00
N TYR A 271 -1.25 10.28 -23.11
CA TYR A 271 -2.04 9.05 -23.12
C TYR A 271 -2.83 8.91 -21.80
N LEU A 272 -2.17 9.04 -20.65
CA LEU A 272 -2.80 8.96 -19.33
C LEU A 272 -3.81 10.10 -19.11
N ALA A 273 -3.46 11.34 -19.48
CA ALA A 273 -4.38 12.47 -19.36
C ALA A 273 -5.63 12.29 -20.25
N ASN A 274 -5.50 11.64 -21.42
CA ASN A 274 -6.65 11.33 -22.29
C ASN A 274 -7.51 10.20 -21.72
N LEU A 275 -6.94 9.18 -21.09
CA LEU A 275 -7.71 8.18 -20.34
C LEU A 275 -8.53 8.84 -19.23
N ALA A 276 -7.92 9.73 -18.44
CA ALA A 276 -8.60 10.45 -17.36
C ALA A 276 -9.70 11.42 -17.83
N LYS A 277 -9.65 11.87 -19.09
CA LYS A 277 -10.74 12.64 -19.71
C LYS A 277 -11.92 11.76 -20.17
N ARG A 278 -11.62 10.52 -20.56
CA ARG A 278 -12.60 9.57 -21.13
C ARG A 278 -13.32 8.76 -20.05
N TYR A 279 -12.62 8.43 -18.98
CA TYR A 279 -13.11 7.61 -17.87
C TYR A 279 -13.08 8.40 -16.55
N PRO A 280 -13.92 8.06 -15.57
CA PRO A 280 -13.94 8.74 -14.26
C PRO A 280 -12.72 8.31 -13.40
N ILE A 281 -11.51 8.50 -13.93
CA ILE A 281 -10.26 8.17 -13.23
C ILE A 281 -9.92 9.30 -12.26
N LEU A 282 -9.91 8.96 -10.97
CA LEU A 282 -9.62 9.87 -9.88
C LEU A 282 -8.14 9.84 -9.47
N SER A 283 -7.46 8.70 -9.68
CA SER A 283 -6.09 8.47 -9.24
C SER A 283 -5.30 7.67 -10.26
N ILE A 284 -4.04 8.06 -10.49
CA ILE A 284 -3.05 7.36 -11.31
C ILE A 284 -1.78 7.20 -10.48
N GLU A 285 -1.41 5.95 -10.19
CA GLU A 285 -0.19 5.58 -9.49
C GLU A 285 0.86 5.16 -10.50
N ASP A 286 2.10 5.60 -10.25
CA ASP A 286 3.31 5.30 -11.03
C ASP A 286 3.07 5.33 -12.55
N GLY A 287 2.44 6.41 -13.01
CA GLY A 287 2.19 6.67 -14.41
C GLY A 287 3.45 6.92 -15.23
N MET A 288 4.57 7.15 -14.56
CA MET A 288 5.92 7.34 -15.13
C MET A 288 6.93 6.47 -14.41
N ALA A 289 8.05 6.19 -15.03
CA ALA A 289 9.16 5.46 -14.43
C ALA A 289 9.80 6.26 -13.27
N GLU A 290 10.32 5.56 -12.26
CA GLU A 290 10.78 6.11 -10.98
C GLU A 290 11.81 7.25 -11.08
N ASP A 291 12.60 7.30 -12.17
CA ASP A 291 13.62 8.32 -12.41
C ASP A 291 13.30 9.24 -13.63
N ASP A 292 12.13 9.08 -14.28
CA ASP A 292 11.69 9.95 -15.38
C ASP A 292 11.04 11.23 -14.86
N PHE A 293 11.81 12.10 -14.22
CA PHE A 293 11.29 13.34 -13.63
C PHE A 293 10.67 14.30 -14.66
N GLU A 294 11.09 14.25 -15.93
CA GLU A 294 10.47 15.05 -17.00
C GLU A 294 9.05 14.55 -17.30
N GLY A 295 8.86 13.25 -17.43
CA GLY A 295 7.55 12.65 -17.60
C GLY A 295 6.64 12.89 -16.42
N TRP A 296 7.14 12.72 -15.18
CA TRP A 296 6.38 13.03 -13.95
C TRP A 296 5.89 14.48 -13.93
N LYS A 297 6.78 15.42 -14.26
CA LYS A 297 6.42 16.84 -14.32
C LYS A 297 5.35 17.10 -15.37
N ALA A 298 5.52 16.54 -16.57
CA ALA A 298 4.57 16.69 -17.66
C ALA A 298 3.18 16.14 -17.27
N LEU A 299 3.10 14.94 -16.67
CA LEU A 299 1.84 14.35 -16.22
C LEU A 299 1.17 15.20 -15.14
N THR A 300 1.96 15.64 -14.15
CA THR A 300 1.45 16.48 -13.06
C THR A 300 0.88 17.82 -13.58
N ASP A 301 1.58 18.46 -14.51
CA ASP A 301 1.11 19.72 -15.10
C ASP A 301 -0.12 19.56 -15.99
N LEU A 302 -0.27 18.40 -16.67
CA LEU A 302 -1.41 18.14 -17.56
C LEU A 302 -2.73 17.84 -16.84
N CYS A 303 -2.69 17.12 -15.74
CA CYS A 303 -3.93 16.66 -15.10
C CYS A 303 -3.92 16.66 -13.56
N GLY A 304 -2.81 17.04 -12.91
CA GLY A 304 -2.70 17.00 -11.45
C GLY A 304 -3.62 17.96 -10.70
N ASP A 305 -4.30 18.90 -11.36
CA ASP A 305 -5.35 19.74 -10.79
C ASP A 305 -6.67 18.97 -10.55
N LYS A 306 -6.91 17.90 -11.29
CA LYS A 306 -8.14 17.09 -11.27
C LYS A 306 -7.94 15.65 -10.87
N VAL A 307 -6.74 15.11 -11.11
CA VAL A 307 -6.38 13.72 -10.88
C VAL A 307 -5.30 13.65 -9.79
N GLN A 308 -5.46 12.71 -8.89
CA GLN A 308 -4.43 12.35 -7.93
C GLN A 308 -3.32 11.60 -8.67
N ILE A 309 -2.11 12.13 -8.65
CA ILE A 309 -0.91 11.52 -9.23
C ILE A 309 -0.08 10.97 -8.07
N VAL A 310 -0.07 9.65 -7.94
CA VAL A 310 0.55 8.96 -6.79
C VAL A 310 1.93 8.48 -7.15
N GLY A 311 2.92 8.81 -6.32
CA GLY A 311 4.26 8.25 -6.42
C GLY A 311 4.43 7.08 -5.44
N ASP A 312 4.63 5.87 -5.95
CA ASP A 312 5.06 4.68 -5.24
C ASP A 312 6.59 4.55 -5.36
N ASP A 313 7.10 4.01 -6.45
CA ASP A 313 8.54 3.84 -6.68
C ASP A 313 9.29 5.18 -6.77
N LEU A 314 8.61 6.24 -7.18
CA LEU A 314 9.15 7.60 -7.16
C LEU A 314 9.60 8.02 -5.76
N PHE A 315 8.82 7.74 -4.72
CA PHE A 315 9.03 8.22 -3.36
C PHE A 315 9.47 7.14 -2.37
N VAL A 316 9.10 5.89 -2.58
CA VAL A 316 9.38 4.71 -1.74
C VAL A 316 9.16 4.98 -0.24
N THR A 317 8.11 5.75 0.09
CA THR A 317 7.79 6.18 1.46
C THR A 317 8.95 6.92 2.17
N ASN A 318 9.94 7.40 1.42
CA ASN A 318 11.13 8.05 1.95
C ASN A 318 10.93 9.57 2.04
N PRO A 319 11.04 10.19 3.26
CA PRO A 319 10.87 11.64 3.45
C PRO A 319 11.80 12.50 2.58
N GLU A 320 13.05 12.07 2.34
CA GLU A 320 14.01 12.82 1.54
C GLU A 320 13.63 12.84 0.06
N ARG A 321 13.22 11.66 -0.49
CA ARG A 321 12.73 11.57 -1.87
C ARG A 321 11.42 12.33 -2.06
N LEU A 322 10.52 12.26 -1.06
CA LEU A 322 9.28 13.04 -1.08
C LEU A 322 9.58 14.55 -1.07
N ALA A 323 10.50 15.03 -0.23
CA ALA A 323 10.91 16.43 -0.21
C ALA A 323 11.45 16.90 -1.56
N MET A 324 12.29 16.09 -2.21
CA MET A 324 12.79 16.35 -3.56
C MET A 324 11.65 16.44 -4.59
N GLY A 325 10.68 15.53 -4.55
CA GLY A 325 9.52 15.54 -5.44
C GLY A 325 8.64 16.77 -5.24
N ILE A 326 8.40 17.18 -3.99
CA ILE A 326 7.66 18.39 -3.63
C ILE A 326 8.37 19.63 -4.21
N GLU A 327 9.70 19.75 -4.02
CA GLU A 327 10.49 20.86 -4.54
C GLU A 327 10.41 20.97 -6.07
N LYS A 328 10.42 19.83 -6.76
CA LYS A 328 10.36 19.76 -8.22
C LYS A 328 8.93 19.81 -8.78
N GLY A 329 7.90 19.73 -7.93
CA GLY A 329 6.50 19.70 -8.35
C GLY A 329 6.14 18.41 -9.12
N LEU A 330 6.65 17.27 -8.65
CA LEU A 330 6.38 15.93 -9.20
C LEU A 330 5.29 15.26 -8.40
N ALA A 331 4.29 14.67 -9.06
CA ALA A 331 3.16 14.03 -8.40
C ALA A 331 2.37 15.00 -7.48
N ASN A 332 1.41 14.48 -6.71
CA ASN A 332 0.64 15.23 -5.74
C ASN A 332 0.08 14.34 -4.61
N SER A 333 0.54 13.07 -4.58
CA SER A 333 0.16 12.07 -3.58
C SER A 333 1.33 11.11 -3.31
N LEU A 334 1.43 10.66 -2.07
CA LEU A 334 2.38 9.65 -1.61
C LEU A 334 1.68 8.31 -1.45
N LEU A 335 2.20 7.23 -2.05
CA LEU A 335 1.86 5.88 -1.62
C LEU A 335 2.70 5.54 -0.38
N VAL A 336 2.06 4.96 0.63
CA VAL A 336 2.68 4.68 1.93
C VAL A 336 2.77 3.18 2.13
N LYS A 337 3.96 2.63 2.01
CA LYS A 337 4.28 1.23 2.27
C LYS A 337 5.28 1.14 3.43
N VAL A 338 4.84 0.70 4.59
CA VAL A 338 5.65 0.71 5.82
C VAL A 338 7.00 0.00 5.69
N ASN A 339 7.08 -1.04 4.86
CA ASN A 339 8.30 -1.81 4.66
C ASN A 339 9.29 -1.17 3.68
N GLN A 340 8.89 -0.19 2.86
CA GLN A 340 9.79 0.53 1.96
C GLN A 340 10.77 1.42 2.71
N ILE A 341 10.39 1.88 3.90
CA ILE A 341 11.23 2.73 4.77
C ILE A 341 11.69 1.97 6.03
N GLY A 342 10.86 1.12 6.62
CA GLY A 342 11.24 0.12 7.61
C GLY A 342 11.06 0.50 9.07
N THR A 343 10.47 1.65 9.42
CA THR A 343 10.03 1.99 10.77
C THR A 343 8.69 2.72 10.77
N LEU A 344 7.95 2.63 11.86
CA LEU A 344 6.71 3.39 12.07
C LEU A 344 7.01 4.89 12.13
N THR A 345 8.06 5.29 12.83
CA THR A 345 8.44 6.71 12.98
C THR A 345 8.71 7.37 11.63
N GLU A 346 9.55 6.76 10.77
CA GLU A 346 9.84 7.29 9.44
C GLU A 346 8.59 7.29 8.54
N THR A 347 7.75 6.25 8.65
CA THR A 347 6.46 6.20 7.93
C THR A 347 5.57 7.38 8.29
N LEU A 348 5.39 7.66 9.59
CA LEU A 348 4.59 8.79 10.07
C LEU A 348 5.19 10.15 9.68
N GLN A 349 6.52 10.26 9.64
CA GLN A 349 7.21 11.46 9.13
C GLN A 349 6.91 11.70 7.65
N ALA A 350 6.95 10.66 6.81
CA ALA A 350 6.63 10.76 5.39
C ALA A 350 5.17 11.21 5.16
N VAL A 351 4.21 10.58 5.86
CA VAL A 351 2.79 10.97 5.79
C VAL A 351 2.58 12.41 6.25
N SER A 352 3.19 12.79 7.38
CA SER A 352 3.09 14.16 7.90
C SER A 352 3.70 15.20 6.94
N LEU A 353 4.83 14.88 6.29
CA LEU A 353 5.43 15.73 5.28
C LEU A 353 4.51 15.91 4.07
N ALA A 354 3.94 14.80 3.54
CA ALA A 354 2.99 14.83 2.43
C ALA A 354 1.81 15.76 2.74
N GLN A 355 1.11 15.51 3.85
CA GLN A 355 -0.09 16.25 4.24
C GLN A 355 0.19 17.73 4.48
N ARG A 356 1.30 18.09 5.14
CA ARG A 356 1.68 19.50 5.37
C ARG A 356 2.12 20.24 4.11
N SER A 357 2.50 19.50 3.06
CA SER A 357 2.89 20.05 1.77
C SER A 357 1.74 20.08 0.76
N GLY A 358 0.52 19.77 1.18
CA GLY A 358 -0.66 19.73 0.31
C GLY A 358 -0.75 18.50 -0.59
N TYR A 359 0.08 17.46 -0.34
CA TYR A 359 -0.05 16.15 -0.97
C TYR A 359 -1.07 15.30 -0.20
N THR A 360 -1.77 14.45 -0.91
CA THR A 360 -2.53 13.37 -0.30
C THR A 360 -1.63 12.19 0.05
N ALA A 361 -2.14 11.22 0.81
CA ALA A 361 -1.44 9.99 1.12
C ALA A 361 -2.39 8.81 0.98
N VAL A 362 -1.89 7.68 0.49
CA VAL A 362 -2.63 6.42 0.34
C VAL A 362 -1.90 5.36 1.15
N MET A 363 -2.52 4.83 2.20
CA MET A 363 -1.96 3.70 2.94
C MET A 363 -2.05 2.44 2.10
N SER A 364 -0.96 1.69 1.95
CA SER A 364 -0.90 0.59 0.99
C SER A 364 -0.37 -0.70 1.59
N HIS A 365 -0.92 -1.82 1.09
CA HIS A 365 -0.39 -3.17 1.25
C HIS A 365 0.84 -3.41 0.36
N ARG A 366 1.33 -4.66 0.37
CA ARG A 366 2.25 -5.20 -0.65
C ARG A 366 1.62 -6.44 -1.32
N SER A 367 2.24 -6.89 -2.41
CA SER A 367 1.80 -8.13 -3.10
C SER A 367 1.91 -9.38 -2.23
N GLY A 368 2.95 -9.49 -1.38
CA GLY A 368 3.06 -10.51 -0.34
C GLY A 368 2.60 -9.98 1.01
N GLU A 369 1.41 -10.37 1.42
CA GLU A 369 0.77 -9.98 2.68
C GLU A 369 0.59 -11.15 3.64
N THR A 370 0.18 -10.81 4.86
CA THR A 370 -0.26 -11.76 5.89
C THR A 370 -1.64 -11.36 6.39
N GLU A 371 -2.19 -12.02 7.41
CA GLU A 371 -3.42 -11.58 8.09
C GLU A 371 -3.20 -10.35 8.99
N ASP A 372 -1.98 -9.84 9.12
CA ASP A 372 -1.72 -8.60 9.86
C ASP A 372 -2.51 -7.43 9.26
N ALA A 373 -3.24 -6.71 10.10
CA ALA A 373 -4.12 -5.62 9.69
C ALA A 373 -3.61 -4.22 10.09
N THR A 374 -2.35 -4.10 10.50
CA THR A 374 -1.75 -2.85 11.01
C THR A 374 -2.01 -1.66 10.09
N ILE A 375 -1.90 -1.84 8.77
CA ILE A 375 -2.12 -0.74 7.82
C ILE A 375 -3.56 -0.20 7.84
N ALA A 376 -4.54 -0.98 8.25
CA ALA A 376 -5.91 -0.50 8.44
C ALA A 376 -5.99 0.50 9.61
N ASP A 377 -5.37 0.15 10.74
CA ASP A 377 -5.25 1.04 11.89
C ASP A 377 -4.45 2.31 11.53
N LEU A 378 -3.34 2.17 10.80
CA LEU A 378 -2.52 3.31 10.39
C LEU A 378 -3.24 4.24 9.42
N ALA A 379 -4.08 3.72 8.53
CA ALA A 379 -4.89 4.55 7.63
C ALA A 379 -5.83 5.48 8.40
N VAL A 380 -6.47 4.96 9.46
CA VAL A 380 -7.33 5.76 10.34
C VAL A 380 -6.50 6.67 11.26
N ALA A 381 -5.41 6.15 11.83
CA ALA A 381 -4.52 6.92 12.71
C ALA A 381 -3.97 8.19 12.05
N THR A 382 -3.60 8.10 10.79
CA THR A 382 -3.01 9.21 10.03
C THR A 382 -4.05 10.11 9.36
N ASN A 383 -5.34 9.74 9.40
CA ASN A 383 -6.40 10.39 8.64
C ASN A 383 -6.02 10.61 7.16
N CYS A 384 -5.28 9.67 6.55
CA CYS A 384 -4.86 9.79 5.15
C CYS A 384 -6.02 9.73 4.16
N GLY A 385 -7.16 9.18 4.59
CA GLY A 385 -8.41 9.17 3.85
C GLY A 385 -8.49 8.15 2.72
N GLN A 386 -7.44 7.38 2.45
CA GLN A 386 -7.39 6.37 1.40
C GLN A 386 -6.59 5.15 1.83
N ILE A 387 -7.01 3.96 1.34
CA ILE A 387 -6.27 2.71 1.53
C ILE A 387 -6.30 1.87 0.25
N LYS A 388 -5.14 1.40 -0.18
CA LYS A 388 -4.94 0.44 -1.26
C LYS A 388 -4.56 -0.90 -0.65
N THR A 389 -5.50 -1.87 -0.62
CA THR A 389 -5.25 -3.15 0.06
C THR A 389 -5.83 -4.36 -0.68
N GLY A 390 -5.80 -4.30 -2.01
CA GLY A 390 -6.21 -5.37 -2.90
C GLY A 390 -7.72 -5.46 -3.10
N SER A 391 -8.17 -6.62 -3.53
CA SER A 391 -9.56 -6.88 -3.94
C SER A 391 -10.42 -7.46 -2.80
N LEU A 392 -11.65 -7.84 -3.15
CA LEU A 392 -12.65 -8.47 -2.28
C LEU A 392 -12.52 -10.01 -2.24
N ALA A 393 -11.31 -10.52 -2.43
CA ALA A 393 -10.95 -11.93 -2.35
C ALA A 393 -9.59 -12.09 -1.68
N ARG A 394 -9.30 -13.27 -1.13
CA ARG A 394 -8.12 -13.64 -0.32
C ARG A 394 -8.14 -13.03 1.09
N SER A 395 -7.94 -13.88 2.10
CA SER A 395 -8.06 -13.51 3.52
C SER A 395 -7.07 -12.44 3.95
N ASP A 396 -5.88 -12.44 3.35
CA ASP A 396 -4.82 -11.47 3.57
C ASP A 396 -5.24 -10.02 3.20
N ARG A 397 -6.12 -9.88 2.20
CA ARG A 397 -6.71 -8.58 1.82
C ARG A 397 -7.90 -8.24 2.69
N LEU A 398 -8.83 -9.20 2.83
CA LEU A 398 -10.06 -9.01 3.60
C LEU A 398 -9.81 -8.72 5.08
N ALA A 399 -8.70 -9.18 5.65
CA ALA A 399 -8.31 -8.87 7.03
C ALA A 399 -8.29 -7.36 7.30
N LYS A 400 -7.78 -6.56 6.35
CA LYS A 400 -7.70 -5.10 6.44
C LYS A 400 -9.07 -4.44 6.34
N TYR A 401 -9.91 -4.87 5.39
CA TYR A 401 -11.30 -4.38 5.27
C TYR A 401 -12.13 -4.72 6.52
N ASN A 402 -12.00 -5.95 7.01
CA ASN A 402 -12.69 -6.39 8.23
C ASN A 402 -12.24 -5.58 9.45
N GLN A 403 -10.96 -5.23 9.55
CA GLN A 403 -10.44 -4.37 10.62
C GLN A 403 -11.02 -2.96 10.52
N LEU A 404 -11.08 -2.37 9.35
CA LEU A 404 -11.68 -1.05 9.14
C LEU A 404 -13.18 -1.03 9.51
N ILE A 405 -13.93 -2.09 9.21
CA ILE A 405 -15.33 -2.22 9.63
C ILE A 405 -15.45 -2.25 11.17
N ARG A 406 -14.56 -2.98 11.87
CA ARG A 406 -14.53 -2.98 13.34
C ARG A 406 -14.21 -1.59 13.91
N ILE A 407 -13.25 -0.88 13.29
CA ILE A 407 -12.91 0.49 13.69
C ILE A 407 -14.12 1.43 13.47
N GLU A 408 -14.85 1.29 12.36
CA GLU A 408 -16.05 2.06 12.09
C GLU A 408 -17.13 1.83 13.16
N GLU A 409 -17.38 0.57 13.54
CA GLU A 409 -18.31 0.22 14.63
C GLU A 409 -17.85 0.81 16.00
N GLU A 410 -16.57 0.74 16.30
CA GLU A 410 -16.01 1.29 17.54
C GLU A 410 -16.13 2.83 17.62
N LEU A 411 -15.92 3.51 16.50
CA LEU A 411 -16.07 4.96 16.39
C LEU A 411 -17.54 5.41 16.47
N GLY A 412 -18.48 4.57 16.04
CA GLY A 412 -19.91 4.85 16.06
C GLY A 412 -20.24 6.17 15.35
N ASP A 413 -21.04 7.04 15.99
CA ASP A 413 -21.48 8.31 15.41
C ASP A 413 -20.34 9.32 15.14
N THR A 414 -19.13 9.05 15.65
CA THR A 414 -17.94 9.90 15.37
C THR A 414 -17.20 9.50 14.11
N ALA A 415 -17.48 8.32 13.58
CA ALA A 415 -16.90 7.86 12.31
C ALA A 415 -17.21 8.85 11.17
N ARG A 416 -16.21 9.07 10.33
CA ARG A 416 -16.35 9.90 9.12
C ARG A 416 -15.76 9.15 7.96
N TYR A 417 -16.58 8.80 6.99
CA TYR A 417 -16.09 8.24 5.73
C TYR A 417 -15.57 9.35 4.83
N ALA A 418 -14.37 9.19 4.27
CA ALA A 418 -13.70 10.25 3.52
C ALA A 418 -14.42 10.62 2.22
N GLY A 419 -14.99 9.64 1.49
CA GLY A 419 -15.75 9.89 0.26
C GLY A 419 -14.98 10.77 -0.74
N MET A 420 -15.66 11.64 -1.45
CA MET A 420 -15.05 12.57 -2.41
C MET A 420 -14.12 13.62 -1.79
N SER A 421 -14.06 13.72 -0.44
CA SER A 421 -13.15 14.67 0.20
C SER A 421 -11.66 14.27 0.09
N VAL A 422 -11.36 13.06 -0.35
CA VAL A 422 -9.99 12.54 -0.54
C VAL A 422 -9.10 13.41 -1.42
N LEU A 423 -9.69 14.16 -2.37
CA LEU A 423 -8.96 15.11 -3.23
C LEU A 423 -8.91 16.55 -2.69
N ARG A 424 -9.53 16.83 -1.57
CA ARG A 424 -9.46 18.18 -0.98
C ARG A 424 -8.08 18.35 -0.33
N ARG A 425 -7.28 19.15 -0.96
CA ARG A 425 -5.92 19.55 -0.58
C ARG A 425 -5.94 20.91 0.10
#